data_9079a5dc26c4f22a065f3ac063ea0065
#
_entry.id   9079a5dc26c4f22a065f3ac063ea0065
#
_cell.length_a   1.000
_cell.length_b   1.000
_cell.length_c   1.000
_cell.angle_alpha   90.00
_cell.angle_beta   90.00
_cell.angle_gamma   90.00
#
_symmetry.space_group_name_H-M   'P 1'
#
loop_
_entity.id
_entity.type
_entity.pdbx_description
1 polymer ?
#
loop_
_entity_poly.entity_id
_entity_poly.type
_entity_poly.pdbx_seq_one_letter_code
_entity_poly.pdbx_strand_id
1 'polypeptide(L)'
;GNILVDIGSGGTTQLLLERLLGVQLHGLQLSADERLRSRFDETRTEVFLFGGQPAPRLYWAGQPMLERLISEDVGATLGYRAAEDKIEAVAASQPVAPLLAGIQQGVRNFATAWRDSVLHDWPIPPEQAIAPFLQLVESPTALQAKLLGDLTVEDGGVYPLAAPESAAHYLAHPRDV
;
A
#
# COMPACT_ATOMS: atom_id res chain seq x y z
N GLY A 1 20.50 -8.22 -11.98
CA GLY A 1 20.31 -6.81 -11.62
C GLY A 1 19.63 -6.72 -10.25
N ASN A 2 19.72 -5.58 -9.59
CA ASN A 2 19.05 -5.34 -8.32
C ASN A 2 17.61 -4.88 -8.61
N ILE A 3 16.63 -5.51 -7.99
CA ILE A 3 15.20 -5.21 -8.19
C ILE A 3 14.64 -4.67 -6.88
N LEU A 4 13.84 -3.61 -6.99
CA LEU A 4 13.02 -3.07 -5.90
C LEU A 4 11.55 -3.26 -6.25
N VAL A 5 10.78 -3.88 -5.37
CA VAL A 5 9.31 -3.92 -5.46
C VAL A 5 8.77 -2.87 -4.49
N ASP A 6 7.97 -1.94 -5.00
CA ASP A 6 7.42 -0.82 -4.22
C ASP A 6 5.94 -0.62 -4.54
N ILE A 7 5.14 -0.46 -3.51
CA ILE A 7 3.71 -0.13 -3.63
C ILE A 7 3.46 1.38 -3.69
N GLY A 8 4.49 2.17 -3.36
CA GLY A 8 4.46 3.61 -3.53
C GLY A 8 4.35 4.02 -5.00
N SER A 9 4.12 5.29 -5.25
CA SER A 9 3.87 5.81 -6.60
C SER A 9 4.89 6.83 -7.09
N GLY A 10 5.68 7.38 -6.18
CA GLY A 10 6.58 8.52 -6.47
C GLY A 10 8.04 8.16 -6.72
N GLY A 11 8.45 6.90 -6.54
CA GLY A 11 9.82 6.43 -6.72
C GLY A 11 10.83 7.02 -5.74
N THR A 12 10.38 7.60 -4.64
CA THR A 12 11.27 8.20 -3.63
C THR A 12 12.14 7.14 -2.97
N THR A 13 11.57 6.00 -2.62
CA THR A 13 12.29 4.86 -2.02
C THR A 13 13.41 4.38 -2.94
N GLN A 14 13.12 4.19 -4.23
CA GLN A 14 14.13 3.80 -5.22
C GLN A 14 15.26 4.81 -5.30
N LEU A 15 14.93 6.10 -5.44
CA LEU A 15 15.91 7.17 -5.54
C LEU A 15 16.84 7.23 -4.32
N LEU A 16 16.27 7.12 -3.12
CA LEU A 16 17.03 7.19 -1.88
C LEU A 16 17.91 5.95 -1.69
N LEU A 17 17.42 4.76 -1.98
CA LEU A 17 18.19 3.53 -1.91
C LEU A 17 19.34 3.51 -2.91
N GLU A 18 19.13 3.98 -4.13
CA GLU A 18 20.19 4.11 -5.13
C GLU A 18 21.32 5.04 -4.67
N ARG A 19 20.94 6.18 -4.08
CA ARG A 19 21.92 7.13 -3.51
C ARG A 19 22.67 6.55 -2.32
N LEU A 20 21.98 5.83 -1.44
CA LEU A 20 22.57 5.24 -0.25
C LEU A 20 23.52 4.10 -0.59
N LEU A 21 23.12 3.24 -1.52
CA LEU A 21 23.85 2.02 -1.86
C LEU A 21 24.88 2.23 -2.98
N GLY A 22 24.82 3.34 -3.71
CA GLY A 22 25.67 3.60 -4.86
C GLY A 22 25.43 2.65 -6.04
N VAL A 23 24.21 2.07 -6.15
CA VAL A 23 23.86 1.11 -7.21
C VAL A 23 22.59 1.54 -7.91
N GLN A 24 22.42 1.08 -9.15
CA GLN A 24 21.16 1.25 -9.86
C GLN A 24 20.19 0.10 -9.49
N LEU A 25 18.93 0.46 -9.30
CA LEU A 25 17.83 -0.47 -9.07
C LEU A 25 16.87 -0.44 -10.27
N HIS A 26 16.28 -1.59 -10.55
CA HIS A 26 15.11 -1.67 -11.42
C HIS A 26 13.86 -1.73 -10.55
N GLY A 27 12.99 -0.73 -10.67
CA GLY A 27 11.79 -0.60 -9.85
C GLY A 27 10.61 -1.36 -10.46
N LEU A 28 9.98 -2.24 -9.69
CA LEU A 28 8.66 -2.80 -9.99
C LEU A 28 7.66 -2.04 -9.10
N GLN A 29 6.95 -1.09 -9.71
CA GLN A 29 6.04 -0.19 -9.02
C GLN A 29 4.59 -0.65 -9.17
N LEU A 30 3.80 -0.59 -8.12
CA LEU A 30 2.38 -0.91 -8.22
C LEU A 30 1.64 0.11 -9.09
N SER A 31 1.92 1.39 -8.89
CA SER A 31 1.34 2.51 -9.66
C SER A 31 2.38 3.61 -9.88
N ALA A 32 2.08 4.61 -10.72
CA ALA A 32 2.96 5.73 -10.97
C ALA A 32 2.21 7.07 -10.90
N ASP A 33 2.81 8.03 -10.22
CA ASP A 33 2.45 9.44 -10.33
C ASP A 33 3.43 10.19 -11.25
N GLU A 34 3.25 11.50 -11.38
CA GLU A 34 4.13 12.34 -12.20
C GLU A 34 5.57 12.40 -11.68
N ARG A 35 5.78 12.24 -10.37
CA ARG A 35 7.10 12.25 -9.74
C ARG A 35 7.92 11.04 -10.17
N LEU A 36 7.32 9.83 -10.19
CA LEU A 36 7.98 8.63 -10.68
C LEU A 36 8.41 8.83 -12.14
N ARG A 37 7.49 9.25 -12.98
CA ARG A 37 7.71 9.45 -14.42
C ARG A 37 8.77 10.51 -14.74
N SER A 38 8.89 11.53 -13.89
CA SER A 38 9.93 12.56 -14.05
C SER A 38 11.31 12.11 -13.60
N ARG A 39 11.38 11.06 -12.75
CA ARG A 39 12.64 10.57 -12.16
C ARG A 39 13.24 9.38 -12.90
N PHE A 40 12.39 8.53 -13.45
CA PHE A 40 12.79 7.26 -14.03
C PHE A 40 12.08 7.06 -15.37
N ASP A 41 12.82 6.53 -16.33
CA ASP A 41 12.27 6.07 -17.61
C ASP A 41 11.82 4.61 -17.55
N GLU A 42 11.20 4.13 -18.63
CA GLU A 42 10.66 2.79 -18.74
C GLU A 42 11.74 1.69 -18.70
N THR A 43 13.02 2.03 -18.90
CA THR A 43 14.12 1.07 -18.77
C THR A 43 14.52 0.83 -17.31
N ARG A 44 14.12 1.73 -16.43
CA ARG A 44 14.43 1.75 -15.00
C ARG A 44 13.27 1.36 -14.11
N THR A 45 12.05 1.43 -14.61
CA THR A 45 10.85 1.10 -13.85
C THR A 45 9.80 0.42 -14.70
N GLU A 46 9.15 -0.56 -14.12
CA GLU A 46 7.91 -1.15 -14.63
C GLU A 46 6.76 -0.80 -13.70
N VAL A 47 5.61 -0.44 -14.27
CA VAL A 47 4.41 -0.07 -13.54
C VAL A 47 3.31 -1.08 -13.82
N PHE A 48 2.82 -1.75 -12.78
CA PHE A 48 1.85 -2.83 -12.93
C PHE A 48 0.44 -2.31 -13.23
N LEU A 49 -0.05 -1.33 -12.45
CA LEU A 49 -1.40 -0.80 -12.63
C LEU A 49 -1.44 0.33 -13.66
N PHE A 50 -2.56 0.42 -14.34
CA PHE A 50 -2.91 1.50 -15.27
C PHE A 50 -1.99 1.63 -16.51
N GLY A 51 -1.11 0.67 -16.77
CA GLY A 51 -0.29 0.61 -17.98
C GLY A 51 0.48 1.90 -18.29
N GLY A 52 0.99 2.58 -17.26
CA GLY A 52 1.65 3.88 -17.43
C GLY A 52 0.69 5.07 -17.60
N GLN A 53 -0.63 4.86 -17.65
CA GLN A 53 -1.60 5.96 -17.64
C GLN A 53 -1.76 6.54 -16.22
N PRO A 54 -2.21 7.80 -16.09
CA PRO A 54 -2.56 8.36 -14.78
C PRO A 54 -3.59 7.49 -14.07
N ALA A 55 -3.33 7.14 -12.82
CA ALA A 55 -4.29 6.39 -12.02
C ALA A 55 -5.56 7.23 -11.78
N PRO A 56 -6.75 6.60 -11.74
CA PRO A 56 -7.99 7.30 -11.48
C PRO A 56 -7.99 7.91 -10.06
N ARG A 57 -8.72 9.02 -9.88
CA ARG A 57 -8.83 9.70 -8.59
C ARG A 57 -9.25 8.77 -7.45
N LEU A 58 -10.14 7.82 -7.76
CA LEU A 58 -10.62 6.81 -6.81
C LEU A 58 -9.48 5.95 -6.26
N TYR A 59 -8.52 5.58 -7.10
CA TYR A 59 -7.33 4.83 -6.65
C TYR A 59 -6.52 5.65 -5.63
N TRP A 60 -6.27 6.93 -5.93
CA TRP A 60 -5.51 7.81 -5.03
C TRP A 60 -6.22 8.00 -3.68
N ALA A 61 -7.56 8.07 -3.68
CA ALA A 61 -8.32 8.14 -2.45
C ALA A 61 -8.18 6.88 -1.58
N GLY A 62 -8.03 5.71 -2.22
CA GLY A 62 -7.89 4.42 -1.51
C GLY A 62 -6.44 3.99 -1.25
N GLN A 63 -5.44 4.59 -1.90
CA GLN A 63 -4.05 4.14 -1.80
C GLN A 63 -3.53 4.01 -0.36
N PRO A 64 -3.77 4.98 0.55
CA PRO A 64 -3.31 4.84 1.93
C PRO A 64 -3.91 3.62 2.65
N MET A 65 -5.16 3.25 2.34
CA MET A 65 -5.77 2.03 2.84
C MET A 65 -5.08 0.78 2.28
N LEU A 66 -4.78 0.75 0.99
CA LEU A 66 -4.06 -0.36 0.37
C LEU A 66 -2.68 -0.55 1.01
N GLU A 67 -1.94 0.54 1.18
CA GLU A 67 -0.64 0.53 1.84
C GLU A 67 -0.77 -0.01 3.28
N ARG A 68 -1.76 0.45 4.03
CA ARG A 68 -1.99 -0.01 5.40
C ARG A 68 -2.35 -1.49 5.49
N LEU A 69 -3.13 -2.00 4.56
CA LEU A 69 -3.56 -3.41 4.54
C LEU A 69 -2.41 -4.38 4.29
N ILE A 70 -1.35 -3.98 3.60
CA ILE A 70 -0.21 -4.83 3.25
C ILE A 70 1.08 -4.47 3.99
N SER A 71 1.08 -3.38 4.75
CA SER A 71 2.20 -2.99 5.61
C SER A 71 2.24 -3.82 6.89
N GLU A 72 3.44 -3.98 7.45
CA GLU A 72 3.61 -4.54 8.78
C GLU A 72 2.84 -3.72 9.84
N ASP A 73 2.34 -4.37 10.89
CA ASP A 73 1.61 -3.69 11.97
C ASP A 73 2.59 -3.07 12.98
N VAL A 74 3.49 -2.26 12.45
CA VAL A 74 4.45 -1.44 13.19
C VAL A 74 4.37 -0.01 12.69
N GLY A 75 4.71 0.95 13.53
CA GLY A 75 4.75 2.36 13.15
C GLY A 75 5.89 2.68 12.19
N ALA A 76 5.93 3.92 11.72
CA ALA A 76 6.99 4.41 10.84
C ALA A 76 8.38 4.21 11.47
N THR A 77 9.36 3.90 10.65
CA THR A 77 10.76 3.80 11.09
C THR A 77 11.30 5.18 11.46
N LEU A 78 11.57 5.39 12.75
CA LEU A 78 12.13 6.63 13.30
C LEU A 78 13.65 6.71 13.14
N GLY A 79 14.31 5.57 12.97
CA GLY A 79 15.76 5.48 12.85
C GLY A 79 16.26 4.05 12.97
N TYR A 80 17.55 3.90 13.16
CA TYR A 80 18.21 2.61 13.31
C TYR A 80 19.15 2.64 14.49
N ARG A 81 19.30 1.51 15.18
CA ARG A 81 20.28 1.33 16.27
C ARG A 81 21.15 0.11 15.99
N ALA A 82 22.39 0.20 16.39
CA ALA A 82 23.26 -0.97 16.42
C ALA A 82 22.90 -1.85 17.64
N ALA A 83 22.73 -3.14 17.42
CA ALA A 83 22.44 -4.13 18.44
C ALA A 83 23.35 -5.35 18.19
N GLU A 84 24.38 -5.50 18.99
CA GLU A 84 25.40 -6.54 18.85
C GLU A 84 25.92 -6.64 17.40
N ASP A 85 25.51 -7.66 16.65
CA ASP A 85 25.96 -7.95 15.27
C ASP A 85 24.96 -7.51 14.19
N LYS A 86 23.89 -6.77 14.55
CA LYS A 86 22.86 -6.36 13.60
C LYS A 86 22.45 -4.91 13.78
N ILE A 87 21.83 -4.37 12.73
CA ILE A 87 21.16 -3.08 12.76
C ILE A 87 19.66 -3.35 12.91
N GLU A 88 19.05 -2.76 13.91
CA GLU A 88 17.62 -2.85 14.16
C GLU A 88 16.92 -1.55 13.83
N ALA A 89 15.77 -1.63 13.15
CA ALA A 89 14.89 -0.48 12.97
C ALA A 89 14.23 -0.10 14.30
N VAL A 90 14.17 1.19 14.59
CA VAL A 90 13.41 1.75 15.71
C VAL A 90 12.12 2.30 15.12
N ALA A 91 11.00 1.64 15.41
CA ALA A 91 9.69 2.04 14.93
C ALA A 91 8.96 2.93 15.93
N ALA A 92 8.10 3.80 15.42
CA ALA A 92 7.13 4.53 16.23
C ALA A 92 6.13 3.56 16.87
N SER A 93 5.56 3.94 17.99
CA SER A 93 4.47 3.18 18.62
C SER A 93 3.20 3.37 17.77
N GLN A 94 2.63 2.29 17.30
CA GLN A 94 1.36 2.30 16.55
C GLN A 94 0.33 1.44 17.26
N PRO A 95 -0.94 1.88 17.32
CA PRO A 95 -2.01 1.05 17.87
C PRO A 95 -2.14 -0.27 17.09
N VAL A 96 -2.19 -1.38 17.81
CA VAL A 96 -2.42 -2.71 17.23
C VAL A 96 -3.81 -2.74 16.62
N ALA A 97 -3.91 -3.16 15.36
CA ALA A 97 -5.17 -3.35 14.66
C ALA A 97 -5.43 -4.85 14.43
N PRO A 98 -6.12 -5.56 15.35
CA PRO A 98 -6.37 -7.01 15.21
C PRO A 98 -7.04 -7.41 13.89
N LEU A 99 -7.90 -6.54 13.36
CA LEU A 99 -8.52 -6.72 12.05
C LEU A 99 -7.46 -6.85 10.94
N LEU A 100 -6.41 -6.06 11.01
CA LEU A 100 -5.36 -6.04 10.02
C LEU A 100 -4.64 -7.39 9.92
N ALA A 101 -4.31 -8.00 11.06
CA ALA A 101 -3.71 -9.32 11.10
C ALA A 101 -4.57 -10.39 10.42
N GLY A 102 -5.90 -10.33 10.61
CA GLY A 102 -6.86 -11.21 9.93
C GLY A 102 -6.87 -11.02 8.42
N ILE A 103 -6.90 -9.76 7.96
CA ILE A 103 -6.87 -9.43 6.52
C ILE A 103 -5.54 -9.89 5.91
N GLN A 104 -4.41 -9.60 6.54
CA GLN A 104 -3.10 -10.01 6.06
C GLN A 104 -2.93 -11.53 6.02
N GLN A 105 -3.50 -12.25 6.98
CA GLN A 105 -3.53 -13.72 6.93
C GLN A 105 -4.36 -14.21 5.75
N GLY A 106 -5.50 -13.58 5.47
CA GLY A 106 -6.32 -13.85 4.28
C GLY A 106 -5.52 -13.64 2.97
N VAL A 107 -4.79 -12.53 2.87
CA VAL A 107 -3.92 -12.25 1.71
C VAL A 107 -2.85 -13.32 1.54
N ARG A 108 -2.16 -13.72 2.61
CA ARG A 108 -1.15 -14.80 2.57
C ARG A 108 -1.75 -16.13 2.14
N ASN A 109 -2.90 -16.48 2.68
CA ASN A 109 -3.61 -17.72 2.32
C ASN A 109 -4.01 -17.71 0.84
N PHE A 110 -4.56 -16.58 0.36
CA PHE A 110 -4.89 -16.42 -1.06
C PHE A 110 -3.66 -16.55 -1.95
N ALA A 111 -2.57 -15.83 -1.64
CA ALA A 111 -1.34 -15.86 -2.42
C ALA A 111 -0.75 -17.30 -2.48
N THR A 112 -0.79 -18.04 -1.37
CA THR A 112 -0.35 -19.43 -1.32
C THR A 112 -1.26 -20.32 -2.18
N ALA A 113 -2.57 -20.22 -2.02
CA ALA A 113 -3.53 -21.01 -2.80
C ALA A 113 -3.44 -20.69 -4.30
N TRP A 114 -3.25 -19.42 -4.66
CA TRP A 114 -3.03 -19.00 -6.03
C TRP A 114 -1.77 -19.62 -6.63
N ARG A 115 -0.63 -19.47 -5.95
CA ARG A 115 0.67 -20.04 -6.37
C ARG A 115 0.58 -21.55 -6.60
N ASP A 116 -0.13 -22.27 -5.73
CA ASP A 116 -0.22 -23.71 -5.75
C ASP A 116 -1.34 -24.23 -6.66
N SER A 117 -2.10 -23.33 -7.31
CA SER A 117 -3.16 -23.66 -8.24
C SER A 117 -2.66 -23.76 -9.68
N VAL A 118 -3.43 -24.42 -10.53
CA VAL A 118 -3.19 -24.44 -12.00
C VAL A 118 -3.42 -23.08 -12.66
N LEU A 119 -3.96 -22.11 -11.91
CA LEU A 119 -4.26 -20.76 -12.39
C LEU A 119 -3.08 -19.80 -12.21
N HIS A 120 -2.00 -20.20 -11.52
CA HIS A 120 -0.89 -19.28 -11.23
C HIS A 120 -0.21 -18.74 -12.50
N ASP A 121 -0.20 -19.53 -13.59
CA ASP A 121 0.34 -19.12 -14.89
C ASP A 121 -0.67 -18.30 -15.73
N TRP A 122 -1.90 -18.13 -15.23
CA TRP A 122 -2.91 -17.38 -15.94
C TRP A 122 -2.76 -15.88 -15.66
N PRO A 123 -2.42 -15.06 -16.66
CA PRO A 123 -2.23 -13.64 -16.42
C PRO A 123 -3.57 -12.99 -16.06
N ILE A 124 -3.63 -12.36 -14.90
CA ILE A 124 -4.75 -11.49 -14.52
C ILE A 124 -4.44 -10.09 -15.05
N PRO A 125 -5.27 -9.51 -15.92
CA PRO A 125 -5.10 -8.13 -16.34
C PRO A 125 -5.12 -7.18 -15.11
N PRO A 126 -4.21 -6.19 -15.07
CA PRO A 126 -4.10 -5.28 -13.91
C PRO A 126 -5.41 -4.59 -13.53
N GLU A 127 -6.23 -4.24 -14.51
CA GLU A 127 -7.55 -3.64 -14.30
C GLU A 127 -8.54 -4.60 -13.63
N GLN A 128 -8.44 -5.89 -13.88
CA GLN A 128 -9.26 -6.90 -13.20
C GLN A 128 -8.74 -7.16 -11.79
N ALA A 129 -7.42 -7.13 -11.59
CA ALA A 129 -6.83 -7.33 -10.28
C ALA A 129 -7.20 -6.20 -9.30
N ILE A 130 -7.27 -4.95 -9.78
CA ILE A 130 -7.56 -3.78 -8.93
C ILE A 130 -9.06 -3.51 -8.75
N ALA A 131 -9.92 -4.03 -9.63
CA ALA A 131 -11.35 -3.71 -9.64
C ALA A 131 -12.07 -3.98 -8.30
N PRO A 132 -11.85 -5.10 -7.58
CA PRO A 132 -12.49 -5.32 -6.27
C PRO A 132 -12.07 -4.27 -5.22
N PHE A 133 -10.83 -3.80 -5.29
CA PHE A 133 -10.35 -2.74 -4.40
C PHE A 133 -11.01 -1.40 -4.72
N LEU A 134 -11.08 -1.03 -5.99
CA LEU A 134 -11.75 0.21 -6.40
C LEU A 134 -13.24 0.18 -6.02
N GLN A 135 -13.89 -0.96 -6.17
CA GLN A 135 -15.28 -1.12 -5.72
C GLN A 135 -15.42 -0.96 -4.19
N LEU A 136 -14.47 -1.49 -3.42
CA LEU A 136 -14.45 -1.30 -1.96
C LEU A 136 -14.32 0.18 -1.59
N VAL A 137 -13.48 0.94 -2.30
CA VAL A 137 -13.28 2.38 -2.05
C VAL A 137 -14.52 3.18 -2.48
N GLU A 138 -15.11 2.87 -3.62
CA GLU A 138 -16.24 3.62 -4.18
C GLU A 138 -17.56 3.36 -3.44
N SER A 139 -17.81 2.09 -3.09
CA SER A 139 -19.12 1.65 -2.61
C SER A 139 -18.98 0.55 -1.55
N PRO A 140 -18.36 0.86 -0.38
CA PRO A 140 -18.21 -0.12 0.69
C PRO A 140 -19.59 -0.52 1.24
N THR A 141 -19.75 -1.77 1.59
CA THR A 141 -20.91 -2.19 2.39
C THR A 141 -20.83 -1.57 3.79
N ALA A 142 -21.97 -1.46 4.48
CA ALA A 142 -22.03 -0.96 5.85
C ALA A 142 -21.06 -1.71 6.80
N LEU A 143 -20.87 -3.03 6.60
CA LEU A 143 -19.93 -3.83 7.37
C LEU A 143 -18.48 -3.46 7.05
N GLN A 144 -18.13 -3.31 5.78
CA GLN A 144 -16.79 -2.90 5.35
C GLN A 144 -16.47 -1.50 5.85
N ALA A 145 -17.38 -0.55 5.71
CA ALA A 145 -17.21 0.80 6.22
C ALA A 145 -16.98 0.82 7.75
N LYS A 146 -17.78 0.02 8.49
CA LYS A 146 -17.61 -0.11 9.93
C LYS A 146 -16.27 -0.75 10.33
N LEU A 147 -15.80 -1.75 9.61
CA LEU A 147 -14.57 -2.46 9.95
C LEU A 147 -13.31 -1.70 9.53
N LEU A 148 -13.34 -1.00 8.41
CA LEU A 148 -12.17 -0.36 7.82
C LEU A 148 -12.09 1.15 8.12
N GLY A 149 -13.23 1.78 8.42
CA GLY A 149 -13.30 3.22 8.57
C GLY A 149 -12.49 3.78 9.74
N ASP A 150 -12.30 2.98 10.79
CA ASP A 150 -11.52 3.38 11.98
C ASP A 150 -10.04 2.96 11.90
N LEU A 151 -9.60 2.35 10.79
CA LEU A 151 -8.20 2.11 10.56
C LEU A 151 -7.45 3.42 10.41
N THR A 152 -6.28 3.48 11.01
CA THR A 152 -5.40 4.65 10.95
C THR A 152 -4.12 4.35 10.19
N VAL A 153 -3.55 5.37 9.58
CA VAL A 153 -2.21 5.38 8.99
C VAL A 153 -1.36 6.40 9.73
N GLU A 154 -0.09 6.10 9.87
CA GLU A 154 0.90 7.02 10.41
C GLU A 154 1.76 7.56 9.25
N ASP A 155 1.61 8.87 9.00
CA ASP A 155 2.44 9.61 8.03
C ASP A 155 2.72 11.01 8.61
N GLY A 156 3.73 11.10 9.46
CA GLY A 156 4.05 12.31 10.22
C GLY A 156 3.00 12.70 11.28
N GLY A 157 1.99 11.88 11.48
CA GLY A 157 0.87 11.96 12.40
C GLY A 157 -0.02 10.74 12.24
N VAL A 158 -1.00 10.56 13.12
CA VAL A 158 -1.97 9.46 13.04
C VAL A 158 -3.25 9.99 12.41
N TYR A 159 -3.61 9.48 11.24
CA TYR A 159 -4.78 9.90 10.47
C TYR A 159 -5.74 8.73 10.28
N PRO A 160 -7.07 8.93 10.40
CA PRO A 160 -8.03 7.93 10.00
C PRO A 160 -7.99 7.73 8.48
N LEU A 161 -8.09 6.48 8.01
CA LEU A 161 -8.00 6.17 6.58
C LEU A 161 -9.22 6.60 5.79
N ALA A 162 -10.39 6.61 6.43
CA ALA A 162 -11.64 6.83 5.71
C ALA A 162 -12.10 8.30 5.73
N ALA A 163 -11.79 9.05 6.78
CA ALA A 163 -12.24 10.43 6.89
C ALA A 163 -11.75 11.05 8.22
N PRO A 164 -11.86 12.38 8.42
CA PRO A 164 -11.48 13.03 9.68
C PRO A 164 -12.29 12.55 10.90
N GLU A 165 -13.46 11.96 10.68
CA GLU A 165 -14.31 11.43 11.74
C GLU A 165 -14.39 9.89 11.67
N SER A 166 -14.84 9.25 12.74
CA SER A 166 -14.99 7.80 12.78
C SER A 166 -16.10 7.30 11.85
N ALA A 167 -16.04 6.02 11.47
CA ALA A 167 -17.13 5.37 10.72
C ALA A 167 -18.48 5.49 11.44
N ALA A 168 -18.48 5.48 12.78
CA ALA A 168 -19.70 5.67 13.59
C ALA A 168 -20.27 7.08 13.41
N HIS A 169 -19.44 8.11 13.30
CA HIS A 169 -19.89 9.48 13.02
C HIS A 169 -20.63 9.55 11.69
N TYR A 170 -20.01 9.06 10.59
CA TYR A 170 -20.62 9.11 9.25
C TYR A 170 -21.88 8.26 9.11
N LEU A 171 -21.95 7.14 9.83
CA LEU A 171 -23.18 6.35 9.89
C LEU A 171 -24.33 7.11 10.60
N ALA A 172 -24.00 7.93 11.60
CA ALA A 172 -24.97 8.77 12.30
C ALA A 172 -25.30 10.07 11.55
N HIS A 173 -24.37 10.55 10.70
CA HIS A 173 -24.45 11.83 10.00
C HIS A 173 -24.18 11.67 8.50
N PRO A 174 -25.04 10.97 7.74
CA PRO A 174 -24.79 10.61 6.34
C PRO A 174 -24.69 11.79 5.37
N ARG A 175 -24.92 13.01 5.84
CA ARG A 175 -24.79 14.24 5.03
C ARG A 175 -23.41 14.90 5.14
N ASP A 176 -22.56 14.38 6.02
CA ASP A 176 -21.22 14.95 6.26
C ASP A 176 -20.13 14.23 5.41
N VAL A 177 -20.56 13.38 4.48
CA VAL A 177 -19.71 12.58 3.57
C VAL A 177 -19.38 13.35 2.30
#